data_193b5d2f95738158c4fa0e2bf129aaac
#
_entry.id   193b5d2f95738158c4fa0e2bf129aaac
#
_cell.length_a   1.000
_cell.length_b   1.000
_cell.length_c   1.000
_cell.angle_alpha   90.00
_cell.angle_beta   90.00
_cell.angle_gamma   90.00
#
_symmetry.space_group_name_H-M   'P 1'
#
loop_
_entity.id
_entity.type
_entity.pdbx_description
1 polymer ?
#
loop_
_entity_poly.entity_id
_entity_poly.type
_entity_poly.pdbx_seq_one_letter_code
_entity_poly.pdbx_strand_id
1 'polypeptide(L)'
;MEDKTPGRDDFAQTLREHGITPTHQRMEIAQVLFGRREHLSADQILAMVNTRHAETSKATVYNTLRLFLEKKLVRELIVDPARIVYDPNTAPHHHLYDVDTGQLTDIPAGDIRVLGLPSLPRGVETEGVDIIVRTRARV
;
A
#
# COMPACT_ATOMS: atom_id res chain seq x y z
N MET A 1 16.88 1.98 20.46
CA MET A 1 16.61 1.40 19.15
C MET A 1 16.68 2.49 18.12
N GLU A 2 17.70 2.45 17.30
CA GLU A 2 17.81 3.40 16.20
C GLU A 2 16.79 3.00 15.13
N ASP A 3 15.88 3.91 14.84
CA ASP A 3 14.97 3.78 13.72
C ASP A 3 15.79 3.99 12.43
N LYS A 4 16.39 2.89 11.94
CA LYS A 4 17.13 2.94 10.69
C LYS A 4 16.12 3.06 9.56
N THR A 5 15.95 4.26 9.03
CA THR A 5 15.33 4.43 7.74
C THR A 5 16.09 3.59 6.73
N PRO A 6 15.44 2.64 6.03
CA PRO A 6 16.13 1.79 5.06
C PRO A 6 16.86 2.62 4.02
N GLY A 7 18.13 2.36 3.81
CA GLY A 7 18.91 2.99 2.76
C GLY A 7 18.55 2.46 1.38
N ARG A 8 19.06 3.12 0.32
CA ARG A 8 18.80 2.76 -1.07
C ARG A 8 19.15 1.29 -1.38
N ASP A 9 20.25 0.78 -0.82
CA ASP A 9 20.70 -0.59 -1.03
C ASP A 9 19.71 -1.62 -0.42
N ASP A 10 19.06 -1.26 0.70
CA ASP A 10 18.05 -2.10 1.33
C ASP A 10 16.82 -2.27 0.45
N PHE A 11 16.42 -1.23 -0.27
CA PHE A 11 15.30 -1.31 -1.22
C PHE A 11 15.64 -2.18 -2.42
N ALA A 12 16.85 -2.10 -2.95
CA ALA A 12 17.29 -2.96 -4.04
C ALA A 12 17.23 -4.44 -3.64
N GLN A 13 17.68 -4.76 -2.43
CA GLN A 13 17.61 -6.11 -1.89
C GLN A 13 16.15 -6.57 -1.73
N THR A 14 15.29 -5.73 -1.18
CA THR A 14 13.87 -6.03 -1.02
C THR A 14 13.20 -6.31 -2.36
N LEU A 15 13.51 -5.53 -3.40
CA LEU A 15 12.99 -5.76 -4.74
C LEU A 15 13.44 -7.13 -5.28
N ARG A 16 14.72 -7.46 -5.14
CA ARG A 16 15.28 -8.75 -5.60
C ARG A 16 14.63 -9.94 -4.88
N GLU A 17 14.41 -9.82 -3.58
CA GLU A 17 13.74 -10.86 -2.78
C GLU A 17 12.31 -11.13 -3.26
N HIS A 18 11.67 -10.15 -3.87
CA HIS A 18 10.33 -10.28 -4.46
C HIS A 18 10.36 -10.60 -5.96
N GLY A 19 11.54 -10.93 -6.52
CA GLY A 19 11.67 -11.25 -7.93
C GLY A 19 11.58 -10.04 -8.86
N ILE A 20 11.88 -8.85 -8.35
CA ILE A 20 11.83 -7.60 -9.11
C ILE A 20 13.25 -7.11 -9.38
N THR A 21 13.60 -6.90 -10.64
CA THR A 21 14.88 -6.31 -11.01
C THR A 21 14.91 -4.83 -10.59
N PRO A 22 15.87 -4.41 -9.74
CA PRO A 22 15.98 -3.01 -9.37
C PRO A 22 16.37 -2.14 -10.57
N THR A 23 15.56 -1.15 -10.86
CA THR A 23 15.89 -0.07 -11.76
C THR A 23 15.86 1.22 -10.98
N HIS A 24 16.46 2.29 -11.51
CA HIS A 24 16.44 3.58 -10.85
C HIS A 24 15.02 4.03 -10.50
N GLN A 25 14.10 3.93 -11.47
CA GLN A 25 12.70 4.34 -11.28
C GLN A 25 11.97 3.47 -10.26
N ARG A 26 12.17 2.15 -10.30
CA ARG A 26 11.57 1.24 -9.32
C ARG A 26 12.07 1.50 -7.91
N MET A 27 13.35 1.81 -7.76
CA MET A 27 13.91 2.15 -6.45
C MET A 27 13.40 3.47 -5.92
N GLU A 28 13.22 4.48 -6.78
CA GLU A 28 12.63 5.76 -6.39
C GLU A 28 11.18 5.61 -5.90
N ILE A 29 10.39 4.82 -6.60
CA ILE A 29 9.01 4.53 -6.20
C ILE A 29 8.97 3.73 -4.90
N ALA A 30 9.83 2.73 -4.76
CA ALA A 30 9.93 1.95 -3.52
C ALA A 30 10.34 2.85 -2.34
N GLN A 31 11.26 3.76 -2.55
CA GLN A 31 11.70 4.70 -1.51
C GLN A 31 10.56 5.60 -1.02
N VAL A 32 9.72 6.08 -1.93
CA VAL A 32 8.54 6.88 -1.56
C VAL A 32 7.56 6.06 -0.74
N LEU A 33 7.27 4.82 -1.17
CA LEU A 33 6.32 3.93 -0.49
C LEU A 33 6.81 3.49 0.89
N PHE A 34 8.05 3.05 1.00
CA PHE A 34 8.59 2.45 2.23
C PHE A 34 9.24 3.48 3.15
N GLY A 35 9.62 4.64 2.63
CA GLY A 35 10.21 5.71 3.42
C GLY A 35 9.21 6.47 4.28
N ARG A 36 7.95 6.38 3.92
CA ARG A 36 6.84 6.98 4.66
C ARG A 36 5.82 5.87 4.94
N ARG A 37 5.54 5.59 6.17
CA ARG A 37 4.54 4.58 6.56
C ARG A 37 3.11 5.08 6.35
N GLU A 38 2.86 5.71 5.19
CA GLU A 38 1.58 6.29 4.82
C GLU A 38 0.94 5.52 3.68
N HIS A 39 -0.39 5.58 3.63
CA HIS A 39 -1.16 5.04 2.52
C HIS A 39 -1.22 6.09 1.41
N LEU A 40 -0.59 5.81 0.29
CA LEU A 40 -0.46 6.78 -0.81
C LEU A 40 -1.21 6.31 -2.05
N SER A 41 -1.89 7.24 -2.72
CA SER A 41 -2.44 7.01 -4.05
C SER A 41 -1.33 7.06 -5.11
N ALA A 42 -1.60 6.53 -6.30
CA ALA A 42 -0.64 6.59 -7.41
C ALA A 42 -0.28 8.04 -7.78
N ASP A 43 -1.26 8.95 -7.75
CA ASP A 43 -1.00 10.37 -8.05
C ASP A 43 -0.14 11.04 -7.00
N GLN A 44 -0.32 10.69 -5.72
CA GLN A 44 0.56 11.19 -4.65
C GLN A 44 1.98 10.66 -4.81
N ILE A 45 2.13 9.37 -5.16
CA ILE A 45 3.44 8.76 -5.41
C ILE A 45 4.11 9.45 -6.58
N LEU A 46 3.38 9.68 -7.67
CA LEU A 46 3.90 10.38 -8.85
C LEU A 46 4.40 11.78 -8.50
N ALA A 47 3.62 12.55 -7.74
CA ALA A 47 4.02 13.89 -7.31
C ALA A 47 5.29 13.86 -6.46
N MET A 48 5.38 12.91 -5.52
CA MET A 48 6.55 12.77 -4.63
C MET A 48 7.82 12.35 -5.39
N VAL A 49 7.70 11.42 -6.32
CA VAL A 49 8.83 11.01 -7.16
C VAL A 49 9.32 12.18 -8.02
N ASN A 50 8.40 12.94 -8.59
CA ASN A 50 8.75 14.07 -9.47
C ASN A 50 9.28 15.31 -8.72
N THR A 51 9.12 15.40 -7.41
CA THR A 51 9.83 16.42 -6.63
C THR A 51 11.33 16.17 -6.58
N ARG A 52 11.75 14.92 -6.75
CA ARG A 52 13.16 14.51 -6.74
C ARG A 52 13.74 14.41 -8.15
N HIS A 53 12.95 13.86 -9.08
CA HIS A 53 13.34 13.61 -10.47
C HIS A 53 12.15 13.88 -11.38
N ALA A 54 12.17 15.00 -12.10
CA ALA A 54 11.04 15.48 -12.90
C ALA A 54 10.71 14.66 -14.16
N GLU A 55 11.30 13.46 -14.31
CA GLU A 55 11.22 12.68 -15.55
C GLU A 55 10.39 11.40 -15.47
N THR A 56 9.78 11.10 -14.32
CA THR A 56 8.99 9.89 -14.19
C THR A 56 7.57 10.13 -14.71
N SER A 57 7.17 9.35 -15.70
CA SER A 57 5.83 9.45 -16.28
C SER A 57 4.77 8.77 -15.41
N LYS A 58 3.53 9.20 -15.57
CA LYS A 58 2.38 8.56 -14.94
C LYS A 58 2.30 7.07 -15.30
N ALA A 59 2.53 6.73 -16.57
CA ALA A 59 2.51 5.34 -17.02
C ALA A 59 3.56 4.50 -16.30
N THR A 60 4.76 5.03 -16.09
CA THR A 60 5.83 4.32 -15.37
C THR A 60 5.43 4.05 -13.93
N VAL A 61 4.84 5.02 -13.23
CA VAL A 61 4.38 4.83 -11.85
C VAL A 61 3.31 3.74 -11.79
N TYR A 62 2.28 3.81 -12.63
CA TYR A 62 1.21 2.81 -12.64
C TYR A 62 1.71 1.41 -13.00
N ASN A 63 2.59 1.28 -13.99
CA ASN A 63 3.15 -0.01 -14.37
C ASN A 63 4.02 -0.60 -13.26
N THR A 64 4.80 0.23 -12.59
CA THR A 64 5.63 -0.19 -11.46
C THR A 64 4.78 -0.64 -10.27
N LEU A 65 3.73 0.10 -9.94
CA LEU A 65 2.81 -0.28 -8.86
C LEU A 65 2.08 -1.58 -9.18
N ARG A 66 1.68 -1.79 -10.43
CA ARG A 66 1.09 -3.07 -10.87
C ARG A 66 2.06 -4.23 -10.64
N LEU A 67 3.32 -4.05 -11.00
CA LEU A 67 4.36 -5.05 -10.77
C LEU A 67 4.53 -5.34 -9.27
N PHE A 68 4.56 -4.29 -8.44
CA PHE A 68 4.69 -4.44 -7.00
C PHE A 68 3.50 -5.19 -6.39
N LEU A 69 2.29 -4.97 -6.89
CA LEU A 69 1.11 -5.73 -6.49
C LEU A 69 1.20 -7.20 -6.88
N GLU A 70 1.57 -7.48 -8.13
CA GLU A 70 1.73 -8.85 -8.65
C GLU A 70 2.76 -9.64 -7.83
N LYS A 71 3.82 -8.99 -7.41
CA LYS A 71 4.90 -9.61 -6.62
C LYS A 71 4.66 -9.53 -5.12
N LYS A 72 3.50 -9.06 -4.69
CA LYS A 72 3.08 -8.96 -3.27
C LYS A 72 4.01 -8.10 -2.41
N LEU A 73 4.66 -7.14 -3.02
CA LEU A 73 5.51 -6.17 -2.33
C LEU A 73 4.66 -5.12 -1.61
N VAL A 74 3.52 -4.78 -2.18
CA VAL A 74 2.54 -3.85 -1.62
C VAL A 74 1.14 -4.43 -1.76
N ARG A 75 0.19 -3.88 -1.00
CA ARG A 75 -1.23 -4.14 -1.13
C ARG A 75 -1.93 -2.91 -1.69
N GLU A 76 -3.04 -3.13 -2.35
CA GLU A 76 -3.94 -2.04 -2.71
C GLU A 76 -5.13 -2.03 -1.75
N LEU A 77 -5.59 -0.84 -1.38
CA LEU A 77 -6.77 -0.64 -0.58
C LEU A 77 -7.72 0.28 -1.33
N ILE A 78 -8.92 -0.21 -1.61
CA ILE A 78 -9.98 0.58 -2.22
C ILE A 78 -10.77 1.23 -1.09
N VAL A 79 -10.51 2.52 -0.85
CA VAL A 79 -11.17 3.28 0.21
C VAL A 79 -12.60 3.62 -0.20
N ASP A 80 -12.74 4.07 -1.44
CA ASP A 80 -14.01 4.32 -2.12
C ASP A 80 -13.78 4.19 -3.64
N PRO A 81 -14.82 4.24 -4.48
CA PRO A 81 -14.65 4.07 -5.94
C PRO A 81 -13.68 5.06 -6.59
N ALA A 82 -13.46 6.22 -5.97
CA ALA A 82 -12.58 7.26 -6.50
C ALA A 82 -11.18 7.25 -5.87
N ARG A 83 -10.95 6.43 -4.84
CA ARG A 83 -9.70 6.47 -4.08
C ARG A 83 -9.13 5.09 -3.83
N ILE A 84 -8.04 4.80 -4.50
CA ILE A 84 -7.23 3.61 -4.30
C ILE A 84 -5.89 4.05 -3.72
N VAL A 85 -5.46 3.44 -2.63
CA VAL A 85 -4.16 3.70 -2.02
C VAL A 85 -3.34 2.42 -1.99
N TYR A 86 -2.03 2.57 -1.93
CA TYR A 86 -1.06 1.49 -1.88
C TYR A 86 -0.43 1.43 -0.50
N ASP A 87 -0.39 0.26 0.09
CA ASP A 87 0.06 0.03 1.44
C ASP A 87 1.28 -0.90 1.42
N PRO A 88 2.45 -0.46 1.89
CA PRO A 88 3.62 -1.32 2.00
C PRO A 88 3.48 -2.38 3.09
N ASN A 89 2.56 -2.21 4.04
CA ASN A 89 2.30 -3.21 5.06
C ASN A 89 1.41 -4.32 4.49
N THR A 90 2.02 -5.44 4.11
CA THR A 90 1.31 -6.59 3.55
C THR A 90 0.83 -7.58 4.62
N ALA A 91 1.15 -7.37 5.90
CA ALA A 91 0.63 -8.17 7.00
C ALA A 91 -0.88 -7.92 7.17
N PRO A 92 -1.66 -8.92 7.64
CA PRO A 92 -3.09 -8.72 7.85
C PRO A 92 -3.37 -7.58 8.83
N HIS A 93 -4.19 -6.64 8.41
CA HIS A 93 -4.66 -5.53 9.24
C HIS A 93 -5.90 -4.91 8.61
N HIS A 94 -6.58 -4.08 9.37
CA HIS A 94 -7.76 -3.34 8.93
C HIS A 94 -7.51 -1.85 9.03
N HIS A 95 -8.47 -1.02 8.67
CA HIS A 95 -8.28 0.42 8.58
C HIS A 95 -9.43 1.18 9.20
N LEU A 96 -9.08 2.27 9.85
CA LEU A 96 -9.99 3.32 10.29
C LEU A 96 -9.88 4.47 9.29
N TYR A 97 -10.99 4.91 8.74
CA TYR A 97 -11.03 5.97 7.74
C TYR A 97 -11.84 7.15 8.26
N ASP A 98 -11.19 8.29 8.49
CA ASP A 98 -11.84 9.53 8.84
C ASP A 98 -12.35 10.21 7.57
N VAL A 99 -13.68 10.24 7.39
CA VAL A 99 -14.27 10.78 6.15
C VAL A 99 -14.13 12.30 6.06
N ASP A 100 -13.95 12.98 7.19
CA ASP A 100 -13.79 14.44 7.21
C ASP A 100 -12.39 14.87 6.77
N THR A 101 -11.36 14.15 7.18
CA THR A 101 -9.96 14.49 6.89
C THR A 101 -9.33 13.65 5.80
N GLY A 102 -9.91 12.47 5.50
CA GLY A 102 -9.32 11.51 4.59
C GLY A 102 -8.19 10.69 5.20
N GLN A 103 -7.94 10.82 6.50
CA GLN A 103 -6.87 10.10 7.18
C GLN A 103 -7.20 8.62 7.33
N LEU A 104 -6.23 7.77 6.99
CA LEU A 104 -6.28 6.33 7.22
C LEU A 104 -5.36 5.96 8.38
N THR A 105 -5.86 5.14 9.28
CA THR A 105 -5.10 4.60 10.42
C THR A 105 -5.26 3.09 10.44
N ASP A 106 -4.17 2.37 10.68
CA ASP A 106 -4.19 0.93 10.75
C ASP A 106 -4.85 0.44 12.03
N ILE A 107 -5.67 -0.60 11.91
CA ILE A 107 -6.24 -1.34 13.03
C ILE A 107 -5.59 -2.73 13.03
N PRO A 108 -4.93 -3.14 14.12
CA PRO A 108 -4.37 -4.50 14.19
C PRO A 108 -5.42 -5.57 13.91
N ALA A 109 -5.05 -6.61 13.15
CA ALA A 109 -5.97 -7.66 12.76
C ALA A 109 -6.64 -8.35 13.94
N GLY A 110 -5.93 -8.49 15.07
CA GLY A 110 -6.45 -9.10 16.29
C GLY A 110 -7.50 -8.29 17.03
N ASP A 111 -7.63 -6.99 16.71
CA ASP A 111 -8.62 -6.11 17.35
C ASP A 111 -10.01 -6.21 16.74
N ILE A 112 -10.12 -6.84 15.57
CA ILE A 112 -11.41 -7.05 14.89
C ILE A 112 -11.61 -8.54 14.66
N ARG A 113 -12.79 -9.02 15.02
CA ARG A 113 -13.19 -10.39 14.84
C ARG A 113 -14.30 -10.47 13.79
N VAL A 114 -14.07 -11.24 12.73
CA VAL A 114 -15.05 -11.43 11.65
C VAL A 114 -15.71 -12.78 11.84
N LEU A 115 -17.03 -12.79 11.97
CA LEU A 115 -17.83 -13.99 12.14
C LEU A 115 -18.86 -14.10 11.01
N GLY A 116 -19.25 -15.31 10.71
CA GLY A 116 -20.36 -15.54 9.79
C GLY A 116 -20.02 -15.39 8.32
N LEU A 117 -18.77 -15.61 7.96
CA LEU A 117 -18.39 -15.64 6.53
C LEU A 117 -19.14 -16.79 5.83
N PRO A 118 -19.63 -16.57 4.59
CA PRO A 118 -20.37 -17.59 3.87
C PRO A 118 -19.49 -18.77 3.50
N SER A 119 -20.10 -19.96 3.39
CA SER A 119 -19.43 -21.11 2.80
C SER A 119 -19.13 -20.84 1.33
N LEU A 120 -17.95 -21.23 0.88
CA LEU A 120 -17.51 -20.99 -0.48
C LEU A 120 -17.72 -22.24 -1.36
N PRO A 121 -17.95 -22.06 -2.67
CA PRO A 121 -17.99 -23.18 -3.60
C PRO A 121 -16.67 -23.96 -3.64
N ARG A 122 -16.73 -25.22 -4.09
CA ARG A 122 -15.52 -26.03 -4.27
C ARG A 122 -14.55 -25.34 -5.24
N GLY A 123 -13.26 -25.29 -4.87
CA GLY A 123 -12.23 -24.65 -5.68
C GLY A 123 -12.11 -23.13 -5.52
N VAL A 124 -12.91 -22.57 -4.60
CA VAL A 124 -12.87 -21.13 -4.27
C VAL A 124 -12.37 -20.97 -2.84
N GLU A 125 -11.40 -20.11 -2.63
CA GLU A 125 -10.88 -19.77 -1.30
C GLU A 125 -10.95 -18.27 -1.06
N THR A 126 -10.98 -17.88 0.21
CA THR A 126 -10.93 -16.46 0.56
C THR A 126 -9.50 -15.96 0.40
N GLU A 127 -9.31 -14.95 -0.44
CA GLU A 127 -8.01 -14.28 -0.58
C GLU A 127 -7.70 -13.40 0.63
N GLY A 128 -8.71 -12.72 1.16
CA GLY A 128 -8.57 -11.87 2.33
C GLY A 128 -9.88 -11.21 2.70
N VAL A 129 -9.88 -10.56 3.85
CA VAL A 129 -11.00 -9.75 4.34
C VAL A 129 -10.43 -8.40 4.74
N ASP A 130 -10.90 -7.33 4.12
CA ASP A 130 -10.51 -5.97 4.44
C ASP A 130 -11.69 -5.24 5.07
N ILE A 131 -11.49 -4.71 6.28
CA ILE A 131 -12.51 -3.94 6.98
C ILE A 131 -12.06 -2.49 7.03
N ILE A 132 -12.94 -1.62 6.57
CA ILE A 132 -12.77 -0.18 6.68
C ILE A 132 -13.88 0.36 7.58
N VAL A 133 -13.48 0.84 8.74
CA VAL A 133 -14.39 1.50 9.67
C VAL A 133 -14.39 2.98 9.35
N ARG A 134 -15.53 3.51 8.90
CA ARG A 134 -15.68 4.92 8.56
C ARG A 134 -16.11 5.71 9.78
N THR A 135 -15.39 6.77 10.05
CA THR A 135 -15.68 7.67 11.17
C THR A 135 -15.91 9.08 10.66
N ARG A 136 -16.68 9.83 11.42
CA ARG A 136 -16.85 11.28 11.23
C ARG A 136 -17.09 11.93 12.58
N ALA A 137 -16.79 13.21 12.68
CA ALA A 137 -17.08 13.96 13.90
C ALA A 137 -18.59 14.03 14.13
N ARG A 138 -19.01 13.94 15.40
CA ARG A 138 -20.38 14.22 15.80
C ARG A 138 -20.64 15.73 15.71
N VAL A 139 -21.78 16.07 15.19
CA VAL A 139 -22.23 17.45 15.11
C VAL A 139 -23.02 17.82 16.39
#